data_55d85e6f8f817c5b60ebb12f7fbd7324
#
_entry.id   55d85e6f8f817c5b60ebb12f7fbd7324
#
_cell.length_a   1.000
_cell.length_b   1.000
_cell.length_c   1.000
_cell.angle_alpha   90.00
_cell.angle_beta   90.00
_cell.angle_gamma   90.00
#
_symmetry.space_group_name_H-M   'P 1'
#
loop_
_entity.id
_entity.type
_entity.pdbx_description
1 polymer ?
#
loop_
_entity_poly.entity_id
_entity_poly.type
_entity_poly.pdbx_seq_one_letter_code
_entity_poly.pdbx_strand_id
1 'polypeptide(L)' 'MSNYREMALDSLYHQAVTDKVKAEASLHILLDHPAGIGDHSTEDLHSNLQEALSNLADATDRLETLESFKQKYER' A
#
# COMPACT_ATOMS: atom_id res chain seq x y z
N MET A 1 2.70 -4.12 32.16
CA MET A 1 3.79 -4.09 31.43
C MET A 1 3.73 -3.42 30.13
N SER A 2 4.75 -2.89 29.77
CA SER A 2 4.76 -2.07 28.60
C SER A 2 4.51 -2.87 27.35
N ASN A 3 3.73 -2.31 26.50
CA ASN A 3 3.47 -2.90 25.21
C ASN A 3 4.06 -2.07 24.10
N TYR A 4 5.17 -1.45 24.40
CA TYR A 4 5.81 -0.62 23.40
C TYR A 4 6.08 -1.44 22.13
N ARG A 5 6.57 -2.67 22.32
CA ARG A 5 6.84 -3.54 21.17
C ARG A 5 5.58 -3.82 20.37
N GLU A 6 4.50 -4.17 21.06
CA GLU A 6 3.25 -4.44 20.39
C GLU A 6 2.69 -3.19 19.73
N MET A 7 2.78 -2.06 20.40
CA MET A 7 2.28 -0.81 19.85
C MET A 7 3.07 -0.43 18.60
N ALA A 8 4.37 -0.64 18.63
CA ALA A 8 5.19 -0.34 17.45
C ALA A 8 4.82 -1.24 16.28
N LEU A 9 4.63 -2.53 16.54
CA LEU A 9 4.23 -3.44 15.47
C LEU A 9 2.85 -3.10 14.92
N ASP A 10 1.92 -2.73 15.81
CA ASP A 10 0.60 -2.29 15.37
C ASP A 10 0.69 -1.07 14.47
N SER A 11 1.54 -0.13 14.86
CA SER A 11 1.70 1.08 14.06
C SER A 11 2.20 0.75 12.66
N LEU A 12 3.19 -0.13 12.57
CA LEU A 12 3.72 -0.54 11.28
C LEU A 12 2.65 -1.26 10.45
N TYR A 13 1.89 -2.12 11.10
CA TYR A 13 0.83 -2.86 10.43
C TYR A 13 -0.23 -1.92 9.88
N HIS A 14 -0.72 -1.02 10.71
CA HIS A 14 -1.79 -0.12 10.27
C HIS A 14 -1.32 0.82 9.18
N GLN A 15 -0.08 1.26 9.24
CA GLN A 15 0.46 2.09 8.18
C GLN A 15 0.47 1.32 6.86
N ALA A 16 0.91 0.07 6.89
CA ALA A 16 0.97 -0.72 5.67
C ALA A 16 -0.43 -1.00 5.12
N VAL A 17 -1.41 -1.27 6.00
CA VAL A 17 -2.79 -1.46 5.55
C VAL A 17 -3.32 -0.19 4.91
N THR A 18 -3.07 0.95 5.53
CA THR A 18 -3.51 2.23 4.98
C THR A 18 -2.90 2.45 3.60
N ASP A 19 -1.60 2.21 3.48
CA ASP A 19 -0.92 2.40 2.20
C ASP A 19 -1.46 1.46 1.13
N LYS A 20 -1.78 0.22 1.52
CA LYS A 20 -2.35 -0.73 0.58
C LYS A 20 -3.71 -0.26 0.08
N VAL A 21 -4.58 0.16 0.99
CA VAL A 21 -5.91 0.61 0.60
C VAL A 21 -5.84 1.84 -0.29
N LYS A 22 -4.94 2.76 0.04
CA LYS A 22 -4.77 3.96 -0.78
C LYS A 22 -4.30 3.61 -2.19
N ALA A 23 -3.37 2.67 -2.30
CA ALA A 23 -2.86 2.27 -3.60
C ALA A 23 -3.93 1.55 -4.42
N GLU A 24 -4.72 0.69 -3.76
CA GLU A 24 -5.82 0.02 -4.43
C GLU A 24 -6.84 1.02 -4.94
N ALA A 25 -7.19 1.99 -4.11
CA ALA A 25 -8.14 3.02 -4.52
C ALA A 25 -7.62 3.81 -5.72
N SER A 26 -6.34 4.14 -5.69
CA SER A 26 -5.74 4.87 -6.82
C SER A 26 -5.81 4.06 -8.11
N LEU A 27 -5.51 2.76 -8.02
CA LEU A 27 -5.58 1.90 -9.19
C LEU A 27 -7.00 1.83 -9.74
N HIS A 28 -7.99 1.68 -8.86
CA HIS A 28 -9.38 1.62 -9.29
C HIS A 28 -9.79 2.89 -10.01
N ILE A 29 -9.46 4.03 -9.43
CA ILE A 29 -9.83 5.32 -10.04
C ILE A 29 -9.18 5.46 -11.41
N LEU A 30 -7.89 5.16 -11.50
CA LEU A 30 -7.18 5.32 -12.76
C LEU A 30 -7.67 4.37 -13.83
N LEU A 31 -8.00 3.14 -13.45
CA LEU A 31 -8.46 2.14 -14.41
C LEU A 31 -9.89 2.39 -14.86
N ASP A 32 -10.73 2.88 -13.94
CA ASP A 32 -12.14 3.05 -14.23
C ASP A 32 -12.44 4.34 -14.97
N HIS A 33 -11.57 5.34 -14.83
CA HIS A 33 -11.84 6.66 -15.38
C HIS A 33 -10.66 7.25 -16.15
N PRO A 34 -10.05 6.48 -17.04
CA PRO A 34 -8.85 6.98 -17.72
C PRO A 34 -9.13 8.19 -18.60
N ALA A 35 -10.32 8.24 -19.20
CA ALA A 35 -10.67 9.33 -20.11
C ALA A 35 -11.15 10.57 -19.38
N GLY A 36 -11.43 10.45 -18.08
CA GLY A 36 -11.96 11.56 -17.32
C GLY A 36 -10.93 12.29 -16.48
N ILE A 37 -9.66 11.99 -16.70
CA ILE A 37 -8.62 12.59 -15.89
C ILE A 37 -8.04 13.81 -16.55
N GLY A 38 -8.90 14.62 -17.11
CA GLY A 38 -8.48 15.89 -17.65
C GLY A 38 -7.62 15.76 -18.88
N ASP A 39 -6.73 16.72 -19.04
CA ASP A 39 -5.92 16.83 -20.25
C ASP A 39 -4.64 16.03 -20.18
N HIS A 40 -4.57 15.07 -19.27
CA HIS A 40 -3.36 14.28 -19.10
C HIS A 40 -3.13 13.37 -20.29
N SER A 41 -1.89 13.22 -20.65
CA SER A 41 -1.50 12.36 -21.74
C SER A 41 -1.61 10.90 -21.33
N THR A 42 -1.58 10.03 -22.35
CA THR A 42 -1.54 8.59 -22.09
C THR A 42 -0.32 8.24 -21.25
N GLU A 43 0.77 8.96 -21.48
CA GLU A 43 2.00 8.72 -20.76
C GLU A 43 1.83 9.03 -19.29
N ASP A 44 1.12 10.12 -18.96
CA ASP A 44 0.86 10.46 -17.57
C ASP A 44 0.00 9.40 -16.90
N LEU A 45 -0.99 8.89 -17.62
CA LEU A 45 -1.82 7.83 -17.07
C LEU A 45 -1.00 6.59 -16.76
N HIS A 46 -0.14 6.18 -17.70
CA HIS A 46 0.69 5.00 -17.47
C HIS A 46 1.65 5.20 -16.31
N SER A 47 2.21 6.40 -16.20
CA SER A 47 3.11 6.70 -15.11
C SER A 47 2.38 6.59 -13.76
N ASN A 48 1.17 7.12 -13.70
CA ASN A 48 0.38 7.06 -12.46
C ASN A 48 -0.03 5.64 -12.14
N LEU A 49 -0.35 4.84 -13.16
CA LEU A 49 -0.69 3.44 -12.94
C LEU A 49 0.50 2.66 -12.38
N GLN A 50 1.68 2.91 -12.94
CA GLN A 50 2.87 2.23 -12.45
C GLN A 50 3.20 2.62 -11.03
N GLU A 51 3.02 3.88 -10.70
CA GLU A 51 3.27 4.34 -9.34
C GLU A 51 2.30 3.68 -8.35
N ALA A 52 1.02 3.62 -8.72
CA ALA A 52 0.03 3.00 -7.85
C ALA A 52 0.31 1.51 -7.66
N LEU A 53 0.70 0.83 -8.73
CA LEU A 53 1.04 -0.59 -8.64
C LEU A 53 2.26 -0.80 -7.76
N SER A 54 3.26 0.04 -7.91
CA SER A 54 4.47 -0.05 -7.12
C SER A 54 4.16 0.14 -5.63
N ASN A 55 3.31 1.12 -5.34
CA ASN A 55 2.91 1.38 -3.96
C ASN A 55 2.13 0.22 -3.38
N LEU A 56 1.28 -0.41 -4.19
CA LEU A 56 0.52 -1.56 -3.75
C LEU A 56 1.44 -2.75 -3.45
N ALA A 57 2.37 -3.01 -4.36
CA ALA A 57 3.31 -4.10 -4.16
C ALA A 57 4.15 -3.88 -2.91
N ASP A 58 4.59 -2.65 -2.70
CA ASP A 58 5.39 -2.32 -1.53
C ASP A 58 4.60 -2.54 -0.24
N ALA A 59 3.36 -2.08 -0.20
CA ALA A 59 2.54 -2.22 0.99
C ALA A 59 2.23 -3.69 1.27
N THR A 60 1.91 -4.45 0.22
CA THR A 60 1.64 -5.87 0.36
C THR A 60 2.86 -6.61 0.88
N ASP A 61 4.02 -6.27 0.36
CA ASP A 61 5.26 -6.88 0.80
C ASP A 61 5.54 -6.57 2.27
N ARG A 62 5.29 -5.33 2.69
CA ARG A 62 5.49 -4.97 4.08
C ARG A 62 4.56 -5.74 5.01
N LEU A 63 3.32 -5.97 4.59
CA LEU A 63 2.38 -6.75 5.38
C LEU A 63 2.85 -8.19 5.52
N GLU A 64 3.30 -8.79 4.44
CA GLU A 64 3.81 -10.15 4.47
C GLU A 64 5.05 -10.25 5.35
N THR A 65 5.91 -9.25 5.24
CA THR A 65 7.13 -9.23 6.03
C THR A 65 6.82 -9.12 7.52
N LEU A 66 5.85 -8.28 7.87
CA LEU A 66 5.43 -8.14 9.26
C LEU A 66 4.86 -9.44 9.80
N GLU A 67 4.07 -10.11 8.98
CA GLU A 67 3.47 -11.37 9.41
C GLU A 67 4.54 -12.43 9.64
N SER A 68 5.49 -12.52 8.73
CA SER A 68 6.61 -13.45 8.90
C SER A 68 7.40 -13.15 10.15
N PHE A 69 7.63 -11.87 10.39
CA PHE A 69 8.37 -11.46 11.58
C PHE A 69 7.63 -11.88 12.84
N LYS A 70 6.32 -11.64 12.88
CA LYS A 70 5.54 -11.97 14.06
C LYS A 70 5.53 -13.47 14.31
N GLN A 71 5.40 -14.26 13.26
CA GLN A 71 5.42 -15.71 13.42
C GLN A 71 6.76 -16.19 13.95
N LYS A 72 7.83 -15.56 13.54
CA LYS A 72 9.16 -16.00 13.90
C LYS A 72 9.60 -15.53 15.27
N TYR A 73 9.23 -14.30 15.64
CA TYR A 73 9.77 -13.67 16.82
C TYR A 73 8.73 -13.33 17.88
N GLU A 74 7.46 -13.51 17.61
CA GLU A 74 6.40 -13.10 18.52
C GLU A 74 5.52 -14.23 18.96
N ARG A 75 6.05 -15.42 18.97
CA ARG A 75 5.27 -16.58 19.38
C ARG A 75 4.83 -16.52 20.80
#